data_7b4452ed38244a2d0b42c1b9dd0421c4
#
_entry.id   7b4452ed38244a2d0b42c1b9dd0421c4
#
_cell.length_a   1.000
_cell.length_b   1.000
_cell.length_c   1.000
_cell.angle_alpha   90.00
_cell.angle_beta   90.00
_cell.angle_gamma   90.00
#
_symmetry.space_group_name_H-M   'P 1'
#
loop_
_entity.id
_entity.type
_entity.pdbx_description
1 polymer ?
#
loop_
_entity_poly.entity_id
_entity_poly.type
_entity_poly.pdbx_seq_one_letter_code
_entity_poly.pdbx_strand_id
1 'polypeptide(L)'
;MRPSYLYFLIPFLAAILFLFNACENLTGETDEISESLEPVENVEPVEGAESTTITVRKGTDSYFELEFSGVGENNVIANGFQGEGWCIDWQKPIDSNNGSYSDIQLYSTFNVEKWNPLNFFFNITDELKQADPELTYREFQAVVWSLRGFPEFNLAALSDDQLPSRLRDNGEANFSREKVSTIIEIVEEGYEDFNYTEGTRFAVIAETPSDVQTVITVVD
;
A
#
# COMPACT_ATOMS: atom_id res chain seq x y z
N MET A 1 51.52 53.40 32.29
CA MET A 1 50.26 52.69 32.61
C MET A 1 49.70 52.08 31.37
N ARG A 2 49.80 50.77 31.24
CA ARG A 2 49.19 50.02 30.13
C ARG A 2 47.96 49.31 30.64
N PRO A 3 46.79 49.51 30.08
CA PRO A 3 45.59 48.81 30.53
C PRO A 3 45.55 47.37 29.95
N SER A 4 45.29 46.44 30.84
CA SER A 4 45.18 44.99 30.61
C SER A 4 43.80 44.61 30.00
N TYR A 5 43.59 44.86 28.72
CA TYR A 5 42.39 44.47 28.08
C TYR A 5 42.50 43.17 27.25
N LEU A 6 43.68 42.52 27.28
CA LEU A 6 43.92 41.37 26.41
C LEU A 6 43.46 40.01 26.98
N TYR A 7 43.17 39.97 28.29
CA TYR A 7 42.79 38.67 28.92
C TYR A 7 41.30 38.36 28.95
N PHE A 8 40.44 39.29 28.56
CA PHE A 8 38.99 39.05 28.54
C PHE A 8 38.45 38.54 27.20
N LEU A 9 39.23 38.62 26.14
CA LEU A 9 38.79 38.14 24.80
C LEU A 9 39.02 36.64 24.56
N ILE A 10 39.96 36.03 25.27
CA ILE A 10 40.30 34.62 25.07
C ILE A 10 39.18 33.65 25.56
N PRO A 11 38.58 33.87 26.76
CA PRO A 11 37.50 32.96 27.19
C PRO A 11 36.20 33.11 26.38
N PHE A 12 35.96 34.27 25.73
CA PHE A 12 34.78 34.45 24.91
C PHE A 12 34.89 33.77 23.53
N LEU A 13 36.12 33.72 23.01
CA LEU A 13 36.37 33.00 21.73
C LEU A 13 36.33 31.48 21.91
N ALA A 14 36.73 30.97 23.07
CA ALA A 14 36.66 29.57 23.41
C ALA A 14 35.20 29.08 23.61
N ALA A 15 34.32 29.94 24.15
CA ALA A 15 32.91 29.64 24.34
C ALA A 15 32.14 29.57 22.99
N ILE A 16 32.56 30.35 21.99
CA ILE A 16 31.92 30.31 20.65
C ILE A 16 32.33 29.05 19.86
N LEU A 17 33.55 28.55 20.09
CA LEU A 17 34.01 27.31 19.44
C LEU A 17 33.32 26.04 19.99
N PHE A 18 32.79 26.07 21.22
CA PHE A 18 32.01 24.96 21.78
C PHE A 18 30.54 24.93 21.29
N LEU A 19 30.03 26.03 20.76
CA LEU A 19 28.64 26.07 20.24
C LEU A 19 28.51 25.52 18.83
N PHE A 20 29.59 25.36 18.08
CA PHE A 20 29.55 24.77 16.73
C PHE A 20 29.72 23.26 16.71
N ASN A 21 30.12 22.62 17.82
CA ASN A 21 30.19 21.15 17.89
C ASN A 21 28.93 20.50 18.48
N ALA A 22 27.89 21.26 18.81
CA ALA A 22 26.62 20.73 19.30
C ALA A 22 25.55 20.55 18.21
N CYS A 23 25.90 20.84 16.94
CA CYS A 23 24.96 20.64 15.80
C CYS A 23 25.28 19.44 14.89
N GLU A 24 26.26 18.61 15.26
CA GLU A 24 26.60 17.43 14.46
C GLU A 24 25.97 16.11 14.95
N ASN A 25 25.13 16.14 15.98
CA ASN A 25 24.44 14.94 16.47
C ASN A 25 22.93 15.15 16.59
N LEU A 26 22.34 15.95 15.70
CA LEU A 26 20.89 16.05 15.48
C LEU A 26 20.47 15.54 14.08
N THR A 27 21.33 14.74 13.44
CA THR A 27 20.84 13.62 12.66
C THR A 27 20.64 12.50 13.68
N GLY A 28 19.57 12.57 14.47
CA GLY A 28 18.93 11.37 14.90
C GLY A 28 18.70 10.61 13.59
N GLU A 29 19.47 9.56 13.37
CA GLU A 29 18.93 8.41 12.70
C GLU A 29 17.69 8.07 13.52
N THR A 30 16.56 8.65 13.16
CA THR A 30 15.35 7.87 13.18
C THR A 30 15.73 6.71 12.28
N ASP A 31 16.08 5.59 12.88
CA ASP A 31 15.76 4.28 12.35
C ASP A 31 14.21 4.25 12.26
N GLU A 32 13.62 5.12 11.46
CA GLU A 32 12.48 4.79 10.67
C GLU A 32 13.02 3.66 9.79
N ILE A 33 12.80 2.46 10.27
CA ILE A 33 12.80 1.27 9.43
C ILE A 33 11.84 1.68 8.33
N SER A 34 12.40 2.16 7.22
CA SER A 34 11.64 2.44 6.00
C SER A 34 11.16 1.07 5.59
N GLU A 35 9.97 0.72 6.09
CA GLU A 35 9.35 -0.55 5.80
C GLU A 35 9.18 -0.59 4.30
N SER A 36 9.85 -1.52 3.63
CA SER A 36 9.78 -1.61 2.19
C SER A 36 8.33 -1.82 1.78
N LEU A 37 7.86 -0.98 0.86
CA LEU A 37 6.55 -1.10 0.24
C LEU A 37 6.56 -2.03 -0.97
N GLU A 38 7.71 -2.65 -1.29
CA GLU A 38 7.76 -3.63 -2.38
C GLU A 38 6.76 -4.75 -2.11
N PRO A 39 5.88 -5.07 -3.09
CA PRO A 39 4.74 -5.95 -2.87
C PRO A 39 5.10 -7.33 -2.33
N VAL A 40 6.15 -7.93 -2.89
CA VAL A 40 6.52 -9.33 -2.59
C VAL A 40 7.62 -9.46 -1.54
N GLU A 41 8.06 -8.37 -0.93
CA GLU A 41 9.06 -8.45 0.13
C GLU A 41 8.47 -9.08 1.41
N ASN A 42 9.15 -10.08 1.94
CA ASN A 42 8.76 -10.83 3.14
C ASN A 42 7.39 -11.53 3.06
N VAL A 43 6.89 -11.83 1.87
CA VAL A 43 5.72 -12.67 1.65
C VAL A 43 6.11 -14.05 1.11
N GLU A 44 5.30 -15.05 1.39
CA GLU A 44 5.57 -16.43 0.98
C GLU A 44 4.98 -16.72 -0.41
N PRO A 45 5.73 -17.31 -1.34
CA PRO A 45 5.18 -17.77 -2.61
C PRO A 45 4.14 -18.86 -2.37
N VAL A 46 3.05 -18.81 -3.14
CA VAL A 46 2.04 -19.87 -3.14
C VAL A 46 2.57 -21.05 -3.93
N GLU A 47 2.74 -22.19 -3.26
CA GLU A 47 3.23 -23.43 -3.88
C GLU A 47 2.27 -23.90 -4.99
N GLY A 48 2.81 -24.29 -6.14
CA GLY A 48 2.01 -24.69 -7.30
C GLY A 48 1.42 -23.54 -8.12
N ALA A 49 1.76 -22.28 -7.78
CA ALA A 49 1.26 -21.10 -8.48
C ALA A 49 2.40 -20.26 -9.12
N GLU A 50 3.48 -20.93 -9.55
CA GLU A 50 4.67 -20.28 -10.12
C GLU A 50 4.51 -19.88 -11.59
N SER A 51 3.51 -20.44 -12.27
CA SER A 51 3.25 -20.21 -13.70
C SER A 51 1.78 -19.90 -13.96
N THR A 52 1.18 -19.14 -13.07
CA THR A 52 -0.21 -18.73 -13.17
C THR A 52 -0.42 -17.77 -14.35
N THR A 53 -1.56 -17.88 -15.01
CA THR A 53 -2.04 -16.88 -15.95
C THR A 53 -3.19 -16.12 -15.30
N ILE A 54 -3.08 -14.79 -15.27
CA ILE A 54 -4.17 -13.92 -14.85
C ILE A 54 -4.83 -13.25 -16.06
N THR A 55 -6.14 -13.15 -16.06
CA THR A 55 -6.91 -12.31 -16.99
C THR A 55 -7.54 -11.18 -16.22
N VAL A 56 -7.33 -9.95 -16.69
CA VAL A 56 -7.74 -8.71 -16.00
C VAL A 56 -8.90 -8.06 -16.76
N ARG A 57 -10.01 -7.84 -16.08
CA ARG A 57 -11.18 -7.11 -16.59
C ARG A 57 -11.47 -5.91 -15.71
N LYS A 58 -12.22 -4.94 -16.24
CA LYS A 58 -12.76 -3.85 -15.41
C LYS A 58 -13.80 -4.41 -14.46
N GLY A 59 -13.60 -4.21 -13.18
CA GLY A 59 -14.61 -4.55 -12.17
C GLY A 59 -15.77 -3.54 -12.14
N THR A 60 -16.90 -3.97 -11.62
CA THR A 60 -18.07 -3.15 -11.33
C THR A 60 -18.07 -2.72 -9.85
N ASP A 61 -17.83 -3.68 -8.96
CA ASP A 61 -17.84 -3.50 -7.52
C ASP A 61 -16.42 -3.54 -6.91
N SER A 62 -15.42 -3.79 -7.75
CA SER A 62 -13.99 -3.76 -7.47
C SER A 62 -13.24 -2.99 -8.55
N TYR A 63 -11.97 -2.69 -8.32
CA TYR A 63 -11.16 -1.99 -9.33
C TYR A 63 -10.93 -2.84 -10.57
N PHE A 64 -10.69 -4.14 -10.38
CA PHE A 64 -10.63 -5.16 -11.42
C PHE A 64 -11.49 -6.36 -11.04
N GLU A 65 -11.79 -7.15 -12.03
CA GLU A 65 -12.21 -8.55 -11.92
C GLU A 65 -11.07 -9.40 -12.45
N LEU A 66 -10.55 -10.32 -11.63
CA LEU A 66 -9.43 -11.18 -11.96
C LEU A 66 -9.87 -12.62 -12.12
N GLU A 67 -9.34 -13.28 -13.15
CA GLU A 67 -9.52 -14.73 -13.37
C GLU A 67 -8.13 -15.37 -13.38
N PHE A 68 -7.98 -16.48 -12.64
CA PHE A 68 -6.72 -17.20 -12.47
C PHE A 68 -6.81 -18.56 -13.14
N SER A 69 -5.82 -18.90 -13.97
CA SER A 69 -5.71 -20.19 -14.64
C SER A 69 -4.27 -20.70 -14.60
N GLY A 70 -4.09 -22.02 -14.77
CA GLY A 70 -2.76 -22.63 -14.65
C GLY A 70 -2.27 -22.74 -13.21
N VAL A 71 -3.14 -22.56 -12.22
CA VAL A 71 -2.82 -22.72 -10.79
C VAL A 71 -2.79 -24.21 -10.45
N GLY A 72 -1.67 -24.70 -9.90
CA GLY A 72 -1.54 -26.05 -9.39
C GLY A 72 -2.30 -26.25 -8.08
N GLU A 73 -2.30 -27.48 -7.58
CA GLU A 73 -2.98 -27.83 -6.31
C GLU A 73 -2.31 -27.12 -5.13
N ASN A 74 -3.07 -26.32 -4.40
CA ASN A 74 -2.64 -25.63 -3.18
C ASN A 74 -3.87 -25.32 -2.32
N ASN A 75 -3.65 -24.77 -1.11
CA ASN A 75 -4.70 -24.43 -0.14
C ASN A 75 -5.02 -22.93 -0.07
N VAL A 76 -4.52 -22.12 -1.00
CA VAL A 76 -4.68 -20.66 -0.98
C VAL A 76 -5.69 -20.20 -2.02
N ILE A 77 -5.54 -20.67 -3.28
CA ILE A 77 -6.37 -20.24 -4.39
C ILE A 77 -6.57 -21.39 -5.38
N ALA A 78 -7.80 -21.58 -5.84
CA ALA A 78 -8.12 -22.64 -6.77
C ALA A 78 -7.84 -22.26 -8.24
N ASN A 79 -7.51 -23.25 -9.08
CA ASN A 79 -7.48 -23.05 -10.53
C ASN A 79 -8.87 -22.67 -11.06
N GLY A 80 -8.95 -21.62 -11.87
CA GLY A 80 -10.22 -21.07 -12.36
C GLY A 80 -10.90 -20.12 -11.36
N PHE A 81 -10.24 -19.74 -10.27
CA PHE A 81 -10.76 -18.72 -9.35
C PHE A 81 -11.05 -17.43 -10.10
N GLN A 82 -12.20 -16.84 -9.80
CA GLN A 82 -12.60 -15.51 -10.26
C GLN A 82 -12.98 -14.69 -9.05
N GLY A 83 -12.44 -13.49 -8.95
CA GLY A 83 -12.68 -12.65 -7.79
C GLY A 83 -12.40 -11.18 -8.02
N GLU A 84 -12.67 -10.41 -6.99
CA GLU A 84 -12.34 -9.00 -6.93
C GLU A 84 -10.83 -8.79 -7.09
N GLY A 85 -10.46 -7.76 -7.84
CA GLY A 85 -9.08 -7.38 -8.06
C GLY A 85 -8.83 -5.94 -7.70
N TRP A 86 -7.68 -5.71 -7.07
CA TRP A 86 -7.21 -4.39 -6.67
C TRP A 86 -5.80 -4.17 -7.16
N CYS A 87 -5.43 -2.94 -7.37
CA CYS A 87 -4.11 -2.54 -7.83
C CYS A 87 -3.30 -1.99 -6.65
N ILE A 88 -2.06 -2.44 -6.50
CA ILE A 88 -1.12 -1.89 -5.51
C ILE A 88 -0.04 -1.02 -6.15
N ASP A 89 0.20 -1.15 -7.46
CA ASP A 89 1.03 -0.23 -8.23
C ASP A 89 0.14 0.76 -8.99
N TRP A 90 0.20 2.03 -8.63
CA TRP A 90 -0.70 3.05 -9.17
C TRP A 90 -0.14 3.84 -10.36
N GLN A 91 1.14 3.66 -10.70
CA GLN A 91 1.81 4.41 -11.75
C GLN A 91 2.00 3.64 -13.05
N LYS A 92 2.05 2.31 -13.00
CA LYS A 92 2.21 1.49 -14.20
C LYS A 92 0.90 1.25 -14.94
N PRO A 93 0.95 0.96 -16.24
CA PRO A 93 -0.23 0.57 -17.00
C PRO A 93 -0.64 -0.88 -16.73
N ILE A 94 -1.92 -1.20 -16.99
CA ILE A 94 -2.41 -2.56 -17.13
C ILE A 94 -3.57 -2.57 -18.13
N ASP A 95 -3.65 -3.57 -19.00
CA ASP A 95 -4.80 -3.75 -19.88
C ASP A 95 -5.95 -4.43 -19.13
N SER A 96 -6.99 -3.67 -18.84
CA SER A 96 -8.21 -4.14 -18.19
C SER A 96 -9.34 -4.50 -19.16
N ASN A 97 -9.05 -4.67 -20.45
CA ASN A 97 -10.00 -5.14 -21.44
C ASN A 97 -9.69 -6.60 -21.85
N ASN A 98 -9.74 -7.51 -20.89
CA ASN A 98 -9.31 -8.91 -21.02
C ASN A 98 -7.79 -9.06 -21.27
N GLY A 99 -6.96 -8.17 -20.74
CA GLY A 99 -5.52 -8.34 -20.74
C GLY A 99 -5.14 -9.64 -20.04
N SER A 100 -4.26 -10.43 -20.65
CA SER A 100 -3.83 -11.72 -20.11
C SER A 100 -2.31 -11.70 -19.89
N TYR A 101 -1.90 -12.12 -18.71
CA TYR A 101 -0.50 -12.14 -18.28
C TYR A 101 -0.17 -13.54 -17.77
N SER A 102 0.82 -14.20 -18.38
CA SER A 102 1.28 -15.55 -18.03
C SER A 102 2.58 -15.51 -17.24
N ASP A 103 2.95 -16.68 -16.71
CA ASP A 103 4.15 -16.87 -15.90
C ASP A 103 4.19 -15.96 -14.64
N ILE A 104 3.01 -15.76 -14.06
CA ILE A 104 2.82 -14.97 -12.85
C ILE A 104 3.06 -15.87 -11.63
N GLN A 105 3.95 -15.42 -10.73
CA GLN A 105 4.07 -15.98 -9.39
C GLN A 105 3.01 -15.36 -8.47
N LEU A 106 2.32 -16.20 -7.70
CA LEU A 106 1.41 -15.75 -6.66
C LEU A 106 2.09 -15.80 -5.29
N TYR A 107 1.74 -14.83 -4.42
CA TYR A 107 2.26 -14.76 -3.05
C TYR A 107 1.10 -14.55 -2.08
N SER A 108 1.17 -15.21 -0.92
CA SER A 108 0.19 -15.08 0.15
C SER A 108 0.60 -14.01 1.15
N THR A 109 -0.33 -13.14 1.51
CA THR A 109 -0.14 -12.17 2.59
C THR A 109 -0.66 -12.68 3.93
N PHE A 110 -1.12 -13.93 3.98
CA PHE A 110 -1.65 -14.53 5.19
C PHE A 110 -0.63 -14.50 6.32
N ASN A 111 -1.01 -13.93 7.46
CA ASN A 111 -0.17 -13.81 8.66
C ASN A 111 1.17 -13.05 8.44
N VAL A 112 1.19 -12.12 7.51
CA VAL A 112 2.32 -11.21 7.25
C VAL A 112 2.01 -9.85 7.87
N GLU A 113 2.73 -9.46 8.92
CA GLU A 113 2.44 -8.30 9.77
C GLU A 113 2.21 -7.00 8.97
N LYS A 114 3.10 -6.68 8.04
CA LYS A 114 3.00 -5.47 7.21
C LYS A 114 1.76 -5.43 6.29
N TRP A 115 1.05 -6.56 6.13
CA TRP A 115 -0.19 -6.66 5.38
C TRP A 115 -1.44 -6.65 6.26
N ASN A 116 -1.28 -6.70 7.59
CA ASN A 116 -2.40 -6.71 8.52
C ASN A 116 -3.37 -5.53 8.33
N PRO A 117 -2.92 -4.27 8.14
CA PRO A 117 -3.85 -3.17 7.90
C PRO A 117 -4.73 -3.40 6.66
N LEU A 118 -4.14 -3.86 5.55
CA LEU A 118 -4.88 -4.13 4.33
C LEU A 118 -5.80 -5.35 4.45
N ASN A 119 -5.31 -6.44 5.07
CA ASN A 119 -6.12 -7.63 5.30
C ASN A 119 -7.28 -7.34 6.27
N PHE A 120 -7.05 -6.56 7.32
CA PHE A 120 -8.13 -6.07 8.20
C PHE A 120 -9.16 -5.26 7.42
N PHE A 121 -8.72 -4.32 6.58
CA PHE A 121 -9.61 -3.54 5.72
C PHE A 121 -10.54 -4.45 4.89
N PHE A 122 -10.01 -5.49 4.25
CA PHE A 122 -10.85 -6.41 3.46
C PHE A 122 -11.87 -7.18 4.30
N ASN A 123 -11.59 -7.42 5.57
CA ASN A 123 -12.54 -8.10 6.47
C ASN A 123 -13.69 -7.19 6.95
N ILE A 124 -13.51 -5.87 6.92
CA ILE A 124 -14.55 -4.89 7.34
C ILE A 124 -15.28 -4.23 6.16
N THR A 125 -14.96 -4.56 4.91
CA THR A 125 -15.54 -3.90 3.72
C THR A 125 -17.06 -4.00 3.66
N ASP A 126 -17.64 -5.12 4.06
CA ASP A 126 -19.09 -5.32 4.06
C ASP A 126 -19.77 -4.46 5.12
N GLU A 127 -19.16 -4.31 6.30
CA GLU A 127 -19.62 -3.43 7.37
C GLU A 127 -19.55 -1.96 6.95
N LEU A 128 -18.46 -1.56 6.29
CA LEU A 128 -18.30 -0.21 5.73
C LEU A 128 -19.38 0.11 4.70
N LYS A 129 -19.64 -0.81 3.76
CA LYS A 129 -20.71 -0.65 2.76
C LYS A 129 -22.11 -0.63 3.39
N GLN A 130 -22.33 -1.38 4.45
CA GLN A 130 -23.59 -1.35 5.19
C GLN A 130 -23.78 -0.01 5.91
N ALA A 131 -22.74 0.54 6.50
CA ALA A 131 -22.76 1.82 7.19
C ALA A 131 -22.90 3.01 6.23
N ASP A 132 -22.27 2.93 5.06
CA ASP A 132 -22.33 3.94 3.99
C ASP A 132 -22.52 3.27 2.62
N PRO A 133 -23.78 3.11 2.16
CA PRO A 133 -24.09 2.50 0.87
C PRO A 133 -23.62 3.30 -0.37
N GLU A 134 -23.14 4.53 -0.18
CA GLU A 134 -22.58 5.34 -1.26
C GLU A 134 -21.09 5.05 -1.50
N LEU A 135 -20.44 4.24 -0.67
CA LEU A 135 -19.07 3.80 -0.90
C LEU A 135 -18.99 2.96 -2.17
N THR A 136 -18.02 3.29 -3.00
CA THR A 136 -17.77 2.61 -4.26
C THR A 136 -16.38 1.94 -4.27
N TYR A 137 -16.11 1.17 -5.29
CA TYR A 137 -14.76 0.62 -5.50
C TYR A 137 -13.65 1.70 -5.59
N ARG A 138 -14.02 2.95 -5.84
CA ARG A 138 -13.04 4.04 -5.98
C ARG A 138 -12.47 4.46 -4.64
N GLU A 139 -13.34 4.63 -3.64
CA GLU A 139 -12.91 4.87 -2.26
C GLU A 139 -12.04 3.70 -1.78
N PHE A 140 -12.47 2.47 -2.02
CA PHE A 140 -11.74 1.28 -1.60
C PHE A 140 -10.38 1.13 -2.31
N GLN A 141 -10.30 1.43 -3.60
CA GLN A 141 -9.02 1.43 -4.29
C GLN A 141 -8.08 2.51 -3.76
N ALA A 142 -8.60 3.69 -3.42
CA ALA A 142 -7.80 4.75 -2.82
C ALA A 142 -7.30 4.34 -1.42
N VAL A 143 -8.11 3.62 -0.62
CA VAL A 143 -7.68 3.01 0.65
C VAL A 143 -6.57 1.97 0.42
N VAL A 144 -6.75 1.05 -0.54
CA VAL A 144 -5.73 0.04 -0.88
C VAL A 144 -4.39 0.70 -1.21
N TRP A 145 -4.39 1.77 -2.02
CA TRP A 145 -3.16 2.50 -2.34
C TRP A 145 -2.59 3.26 -1.14
N SER A 146 -3.43 3.85 -0.28
CA SER A 146 -2.97 4.56 0.91
C SER A 146 -2.33 3.62 1.93
N LEU A 147 -2.82 2.37 2.04
CA LEU A 147 -2.28 1.36 2.96
C LEU A 147 -1.06 0.61 2.37
N ARG A 148 -1.07 0.32 1.07
CA ARG A 148 -0.07 -0.57 0.42
C ARG A 148 0.32 -0.15 -1.00
N GLY A 149 0.12 1.11 -1.39
CA GLY A 149 0.51 1.60 -2.71
C GLY A 149 2.02 1.53 -2.92
N PHE A 150 2.44 1.08 -4.11
CA PHE A 150 3.83 1.08 -4.56
C PHE A 150 3.93 1.75 -5.94
N PRO A 151 4.70 2.84 -6.08
CA PRO A 151 5.35 3.58 -5.00
C PRO A 151 4.34 4.17 -3.99
N GLU A 152 4.81 4.70 -2.86
CA GLU A 152 3.97 5.29 -1.83
C GLU A 152 2.89 6.22 -2.40
N PHE A 153 1.64 6.03 -1.95
CA PHE A 153 0.50 6.81 -2.37
C PHE A 153 0.02 7.71 -1.22
N ASN A 154 0.50 8.96 -1.23
CA ASN A 154 0.06 9.95 -0.25
C ASN A 154 -1.13 10.75 -0.81
N LEU A 155 -2.36 10.30 -0.50
CA LEU A 155 -3.58 10.92 -0.99
C LEU A 155 -3.70 12.41 -0.61
N ALA A 156 -3.20 12.80 0.56
CA ALA A 156 -3.26 14.19 1.02
C ALA A 156 -2.33 15.13 0.24
N ALA A 157 -1.24 14.60 -0.33
CA ALA A 157 -0.28 15.36 -1.12
C ALA A 157 -0.60 15.41 -2.61
N LEU A 158 -1.45 14.50 -3.11
CA LEU A 158 -1.81 14.42 -4.53
C LEU A 158 -2.92 15.40 -4.88
N SER A 159 -2.71 16.23 -5.90
CA SER A 159 -3.78 16.99 -6.56
C SER A 159 -4.63 16.08 -7.46
N ASP A 160 -5.83 16.50 -7.80
CA ASP A 160 -6.76 15.66 -8.56
C ASP A 160 -6.23 15.28 -9.94
N ASP A 161 -5.46 16.15 -10.59
CA ASP A 161 -4.84 15.88 -11.90
C ASP A 161 -3.71 14.83 -11.83
N GLN A 162 -3.15 14.55 -10.64
CA GLN A 162 -2.14 13.53 -10.40
C GLN A 162 -2.74 12.14 -10.11
N LEU A 163 -4.05 12.08 -9.78
CA LEU A 163 -4.72 10.81 -9.54
C LEU A 163 -4.78 9.96 -10.81
N PRO A 164 -4.78 8.62 -10.71
CA PRO A 164 -5.02 7.73 -11.83
C PRO A 164 -6.35 8.04 -12.53
N SER A 165 -6.37 7.96 -13.86
CA SER A 165 -7.50 8.39 -14.69
C SER A 165 -8.84 7.76 -14.31
N ARG A 166 -8.81 6.54 -13.77
CA ARG A 166 -10.01 5.81 -13.34
C ARG A 166 -10.63 6.35 -12.05
N LEU A 167 -9.87 7.12 -11.28
CA LEU A 167 -10.34 7.84 -10.07
C LEU A 167 -10.65 9.31 -10.34
N ARG A 168 -10.74 9.70 -11.61
CA ARG A 168 -11.08 11.07 -12.02
C ARG A 168 -12.25 11.09 -13.00
N ASP A 169 -13.01 12.17 -12.94
CA ASP A 169 -13.96 12.55 -13.96
C ASP A 169 -13.77 14.06 -14.26
N ASN A 170 -13.61 14.40 -15.54
CA ASN A 170 -13.36 15.77 -15.99
C ASN A 170 -12.17 16.49 -15.29
N GLY A 171 -11.17 15.71 -14.82
CA GLY A 171 -9.99 16.24 -14.16
C GLY A 171 -10.11 16.37 -12.63
N GLU A 172 -11.28 16.10 -12.06
CA GLU A 172 -11.55 16.11 -10.63
C GLU A 172 -11.64 14.67 -10.07
N ALA A 173 -11.37 14.50 -8.79
CA ALA A 173 -11.56 13.20 -8.11
C ALA A 173 -13.04 12.79 -8.20
N ASN A 174 -13.28 11.54 -8.60
CA ASN A 174 -14.63 10.96 -8.69
C ASN A 174 -14.96 10.04 -7.51
N PHE A 175 -14.37 10.34 -6.35
CA PHE A 175 -14.56 9.68 -5.07
C PHE A 175 -14.42 10.71 -3.93
N SER A 176 -14.83 10.34 -2.73
CA SER A 176 -14.71 11.21 -1.55
C SER A 176 -13.39 10.96 -0.81
N ARG A 177 -12.49 11.96 -0.82
CA ARG A 177 -11.25 11.94 -0.03
C ARG A 177 -11.54 11.86 1.48
N GLU A 178 -12.60 12.51 1.96
CA GLU A 178 -13.02 12.48 3.36
C GLU A 178 -13.42 11.05 3.79
N LYS A 179 -14.22 10.36 2.97
CA LYS A 179 -14.60 8.96 3.22
C LYS A 179 -13.37 8.05 3.25
N VAL A 180 -12.42 8.24 2.33
CA VAL A 180 -11.16 7.48 2.32
C VAL A 180 -10.37 7.72 3.61
N SER A 181 -10.21 8.97 4.05
CA SER A 181 -9.51 9.28 5.31
C SER A 181 -10.20 8.63 6.51
N THR A 182 -11.52 8.70 6.59
CA THR A 182 -12.29 8.05 7.67
C THR A 182 -12.09 6.53 7.69
N ILE A 183 -12.06 5.88 6.52
CA ILE A 183 -11.81 4.43 6.44
C ILE A 183 -10.39 4.11 6.91
N ILE A 184 -9.39 4.91 6.53
CA ILE A 184 -8.00 4.72 6.97
C ILE A 184 -7.90 4.86 8.49
N GLU A 185 -8.54 5.86 9.10
CA GLU A 185 -8.60 6.02 10.56
C GLU A 185 -9.21 4.78 11.24
N ILE A 186 -10.31 4.24 10.72
CA ILE A 186 -10.93 3.00 11.24
C ILE A 186 -9.96 1.82 11.14
N VAL A 187 -9.22 1.71 10.05
CA VAL A 187 -8.23 0.65 9.85
C VAL A 187 -7.07 0.82 10.84
N GLU A 188 -6.51 2.02 10.98
CA GLU A 188 -5.41 2.33 11.90
C GLU A 188 -5.78 2.05 13.37
N GLU A 189 -7.02 2.30 13.75
CA GLU A 189 -7.52 2.01 15.11
C GLU A 189 -7.77 0.53 15.38
N GLY A 190 -8.07 -0.28 14.34
CA GLY A 190 -8.57 -1.65 14.51
C GLY A 190 -7.57 -2.75 14.14
N TYR A 191 -6.59 -2.51 13.29
CA TYR A 191 -5.75 -3.58 12.74
C TYR A 191 -4.77 -4.20 13.75
N GLU A 192 -4.41 -3.51 14.84
CA GLU A 192 -3.48 -4.04 15.85
C GLU A 192 -4.08 -5.24 16.59
N ASP A 193 -5.40 -5.29 16.75
CA ASP A 193 -6.14 -6.40 17.37
C ASP A 193 -6.56 -7.48 16.33
N PHE A 194 -6.21 -7.28 15.06
CA PHE A 194 -6.57 -8.21 13.97
C PHE A 194 -5.84 -9.55 14.11
N ASN A 195 -6.60 -10.64 14.08
CA ASN A 195 -6.08 -11.99 14.15
C ASN A 195 -6.69 -12.86 13.05
N TYR A 196 -5.86 -13.69 12.44
CA TYR A 196 -6.32 -14.64 11.43
C TYR A 196 -7.04 -15.82 12.07
N THR A 197 -8.24 -16.09 11.61
CA THR A 197 -9.08 -17.22 11.98
C THR A 197 -9.63 -17.88 10.72
N GLU A 198 -10.34 -18.99 10.84
CA GLU A 198 -11.04 -19.62 9.71
C GLU A 198 -12.04 -18.63 9.08
N GLY A 199 -11.99 -18.48 7.76
CA GLY A 199 -12.82 -17.52 7.00
C GLY A 199 -12.29 -16.08 7.04
N THR A 200 -11.09 -15.84 7.54
CA THR A 200 -10.45 -14.53 7.46
C THR A 200 -10.01 -14.23 6.03
N ARG A 201 -10.48 -13.13 5.47
CA ARG A 201 -10.09 -12.67 4.13
C ARG A 201 -8.67 -12.11 4.15
N PHE A 202 -7.89 -12.44 3.14
CA PHE A 202 -6.54 -11.90 2.95
C PHE A 202 -6.20 -11.72 1.47
N ALA A 203 -5.21 -10.87 1.21
CA ALA A 203 -4.77 -10.60 -0.15
C ALA A 203 -3.84 -11.70 -0.67
N VAL A 204 -4.00 -12.07 -1.94
CA VAL A 204 -3.03 -12.82 -2.73
C VAL A 204 -2.48 -11.90 -3.80
N ILE A 205 -1.17 -11.74 -3.82
CA ILE A 205 -0.45 -10.87 -4.76
C ILE A 205 -0.19 -11.67 -6.03
N ALA A 206 -0.54 -11.11 -7.18
CA ALA A 206 -0.11 -11.58 -8.48
C ALA A 206 1.02 -10.65 -8.99
N GLU A 207 2.26 -11.14 -8.93
CA GLU A 207 3.45 -10.40 -9.36
C GLU A 207 3.54 -10.38 -10.88
N THR A 208 3.10 -9.30 -11.46
CA THR A 208 3.13 -9.06 -12.92
C THR A 208 4.54 -8.66 -13.38
N PRO A 209 4.82 -8.70 -14.69
CA PRO A 209 6.06 -8.15 -15.24
C PRO A 209 6.31 -6.71 -14.78
N SER A 210 7.58 -6.32 -14.68
CA SER A 210 8.03 -5.06 -14.06
C SER A 210 7.49 -3.79 -14.70
N ASP A 211 6.95 -3.84 -15.90
CA ASP A 211 6.32 -2.75 -16.66
C ASP A 211 4.79 -2.74 -16.57
N VAL A 212 4.20 -3.67 -15.82
CA VAL A 212 2.75 -3.83 -15.62
C VAL A 212 2.40 -3.62 -14.14
N GLN A 213 1.19 -3.15 -13.86
CA GLN A 213 0.70 -3.01 -12.48
C GLN A 213 0.67 -4.36 -11.77
N THR A 214 1.27 -4.44 -10.59
CA THR A 214 1.05 -5.56 -9.66
C THR A 214 -0.37 -5.47 -9.10
N VAL A 215 -1.07 -6.58 -9.12
CA VAL A 215 -2.47 -6.66 -8.66
C VAL A 215 -2.62 -7.67 -7.53
N ILE A 216 -3.66 -7.50 -6.76
CA ILE A 216 -4.04 -8.44 -5.70
C ILE A 216 -5.49 -8.89 -5.91
N THR A 217 -5.78 -10.10 -5.48
CA THR A 217 -7.14 -10.60 -5.25
C THR A 217 -7.34 -10.90 -3.77
N VAL A 218 -8.58 -11.07 -3.35
CA VAL A 218 -8.92 -11.40 -1.96
C VAL A 218 -9.49 -12.81 -1.92
N VAL A 219 -8.99 -13.61 -1.00
CA VAL A 219 -9.42 -14.99 -0.71
C VAL A 219 -9.79 -15.16 0.75
N ASP A 220 -10.52 -16.20 1.11
CA ASP A 220 -10.97 -16.60 2.45
C ASP A 220 -10.61 -18.05 2.81
#